data_0418cb257df0cf374a60ef3c9907f9ab
#
_entry.id   0418cb257df0cf374a60ef3c9907f9ab
#
_cell.length_a   1.000
_cell.length_b   1.000
_cell.length_c   1.000
_cell.angle_alpha   90.00
_cell.angle_beta   90.00
_cell.angle_gamma   90.00
#
_symmetry.space_group_name_H-M   'P 1'
#
loop_
_entity.id
_entity.type
_entity.pdbx_description
1 polymer ?
#
loop_
_entity_poly.entity_id
_entity_poly.type
_entity_poly.pdbx_seq_one_letter_code
_entity_poly.pdbx_strand_id
1 'polypeptide(L)'
;MSDAVRERALAATRPGATPVSVESLGRGNRKLTEAVRFEAAGSVVVQYAEAPRRVRTEAALLAAIGARTDVPVPRPLGAGVVDGTGWLVTPLVGGRDLHEAFVGLDPADRCDVARALGRYLAAIHEAFRFSGCGRVAVDDPAGDGAAAGGAFGSEAVAERGASLSVRDPTDAESWVRRFGERHLSRLPADFDDLRGPLREAVNESGGGDDEPRLFPWDFRPGNALVADGAVTAVLDWEAPLAAPRGVSVAKAEHLVADWYVPASEAEPLRRAFRDGYESVAPLPPVERAHRAAAVASAVVDGEGVVTNPRYP
;
A
#
# COMPACT_ATOMS: atom_id res chain seq x y z
N MET A 1 9.49 24.62 -7.55
CA MET A 1 8.13 24.19 -7.22
C MET A 1 8.08 23.45 -5.88
N SER A 2 9.03 22.55 -5.59
CA SER A 2 9.07 21.82 -4.32
C SER A 2 9.29 22.69 -3.07
N ASP A 3 10.15 23.70 -3.14
CA ASP A 3 10.52 24.53 -1.96
C ASP A 3 9.34 25.26 -1.36
N ALA A 4 8.51 25.94 -2.17
CA ALA A 4 7.34 26.65 -1.67
C ALA A 4 6.29 25.70 -1.05
N VAL A 5 6.10 24.54 -1.65
CA VAL A 5 5.18 23.52 -1.10
C VAL A 5 5.73 22.96 0.21
N ARG A 6 7.04 22.67 0.27
CA ARG A 6 7.72 22.23 1.49
C ARG A 6 7.61 23.23 2.62
N GLU A 7 7.92 24.51 2.37
CA GLU A 7 7.82 25.57 3.36
C GLU A 7 6.40 25.65 3.93
N ARG A 8 5.38 25.58 3.07
CA ARG A 8 3.99 25.63 3.50
C ARG A 8 3.60 24.38 4.32
N ALA A 9 4.03 23.20 3.89
CA ALA A 9 3.78 21.95 4.59
C ALA A 9 4.44 21.92 5.98
N LEU A 10 5.69 22.40 6.07
CA LEU A 10 6.41 22.51 7.34
C LEU A 10 5.84 23.59 8.25
N ALA A 11 5.44 24.75 7.73
CA ALA A 11 4.77 25.78 8.51
C ALA A 11 3.47 25.27 9.16
N ALA A 12 2.74 24.39 8.46
CA ALA A 12 1.51 23.79 8.97
C ALA A 12 1.73 22.67 10.00
N THR A 13 2.85 21.94 9.92
CA THR A 13 3.08 20.73 10.73
C THR A 13 4.19 20.86 11.77
N ARG A 14 5.10 21.83 11.59
CA ARG A 14 6.25 22.15 12.46
C ARG A 14 6.44 23.65 12.58
N PRO A 15 5.43 24.40 13.09
CA PRO A 15 5.52 25.87 13.17
C PRO A 15 6.72 26.31 13.99
N GLY A 16 7.51 27.22 13.43
CA GLY A 16 8.69 27.78 14.09
C GLY A 16 9.93 26.88 14.09
N ALA A 17 9.86 25.66 13.56
CA ALA A 17 11.04 24.79 13.46
C ALA A 17 11.86 25.11 12.20
N THR A 18 13.18 25.26 12.36
CA THR A 18 14.11 25.53 11.25
C THR A 18 14.74 24.21 10.79
N PRO A 19 14.60 23.85 9.53
CA PRO A 19 15.29 22.67 8.99
C PRO A 19 16.80 22.84 9.00
N VAL A 20 17.54 21.80 9.41
CA VAL A 20 19.01 21.74 9.33
C VAL A 20 19.49 20.98 8.10
N SER A 21 18.67 20.04 7.60
CA SER A 21 18.95 19.37 6.34
C SER A 21 17.69 18.89 5.65
N VAL A 22 17.74 18.86 4.33
CA VAL A 22 16.72 18.27 3.45
C VAL A 22 17.43 17.29 2.53
N GLU A 23 16.97 16.05 2.52
CA GLU A 23 17.54 14.96 1.73
C GLU A 23 16.44 14.34 0.86
N SER A 24 16.67 14.24 -0.45
CA SER A 24 15.76 13.54 -1.34
C SER A 24 15.89 12.04 -1.12
N LEU A 25 14.76 11.37 -0.85
CA LEU A 25 14.72 9.92 -0.65
C LEU A 25 14.51 9.14 -1.95
N GLY A 26 14.62 9.77 -3.09
CA GLY A 26 14.85 9.23 -4.44
C GLY A 26 14.13 7.97 -4.90
N ARG A 27 13.11 7.49 -4.20
CA ARG A 27 12.41 6.25 -4.49
C ARG A 27 10.95 6.51 -4.87
N GLY A 28 10.58 6.14 -6.07
CA GLY A 28 9.22 6.15 -6.58
C GLY A 28 9.04 7.11 -7.76
N ASN A 29 8.47 6.60 -8.84
CA ASN A 29 8.27 7.35 -10.09
C ASN A 29 7.10 8.36 -10.02
N ARG A 30 6.32 8.40 -8.92
CA ARG A 30 5.07 9.16 -8.84
C ARG A 30 5.02 10.22 -7.74
N LYS A 31 5.93 10.14 -6.77
CA LYS A 31 6.00 11.09 -5.65
C LYS A 31 7.44 11.55 -5.48
N LEU A 32 7.60 12.84 -5.31
CA LEU A 32 8.85 13.35 -4.74
C LEU A 32 8.77 13.19 -3.23
N THR A 33 9.79 12.59 -2.63
CA THR A 33 9.85 12.32 -1.19
C THR A 33 11.14 12.90 -0.62
N GLU A 34 11.01 13.69 0.43
CA GLU A 34 12.13 14.36 1.11
C GLU A 34 12.12 14.02 2.61
N ALA A 35 13.27 13.67 3.16
CA ALA A 35 13.49 13.65 4.60
C ALA A 35 13.97 15.03 5.06
N VAL A 36 13.28 15.60 6.03
CA VAL A 36 13.62 16.90 6.62
C VAL A 36 14.02 16.69 8.08
N ARG A 37 15.24 17.10 8.41
CA ARG A 37 15.78 17.01 9.76
C ARG A 37 15.79 18.39 10.42
N PHE A 38 15.53 18.41 11.72
CA PHE A 38 15.50 19.60 12.55
C PHE A 38 16.47 19.45 13.73
N GLU A 39 16.97 20.56 14.25
CA GLU A 39 17.91 20.55 15.37
C GLU A 39 17.27 20.04 16.68
N ALA A 40 16.07 20.52 16.98
CA ALA A 40 15.38 20.25 18.26
C ALA A 40 14.02 19.54 18.09
N ALA A 41 13.52 19.38 16.87
CA ALA A 41 12.25 18.72 16.59
C ALA A 41 12.50 17.35 15.93
N GLY A 42 11.55 16.43 16.08
CA GLY A 42 11.62 15.14 15.40
C GLY A 42 11.60 15.30 13.87
N SER A 43 12.47 14.56 13.19
CA SER A 43 12.57 14.55 11.72
C SER A 43 11.27 14.08 11.06
N VAL A 44 11.00 14.59 9.87
CA VAL A 44 9.79 14.27 9.11
C VAL A 44 10.12 13.84 7.67
N VAL A 45 9.19 13.15 7.06
CA VAL A 45 9.14 12.88 5.63
C VAL A 45 8.05 13.78 5.03
N VAL A 46 8.39 14.49 3.96
CA VAL A 46 7.45 15.27 3.16
C VAL A 46 7.31 14.61 1.80
N GLN A 47 6.10 14.27 1.43
CA GLN A 47 5.76 13.68 0.13
C GLN A 47 4.94 14.68 -0.68
N TYR A 48 5.20 14.74 -1.98
CA TYR A 48 4.51 15.60 -2.94
C TYR A 48 3.95 14.78 -4.09
N ALA A 49 2.75 15.11 -4.54
CA ALA A 49 2.15 14.50 -5.71
C ALA A 49 1.31 15.50 -6.50
N GLU A 50 1.34 15.40 -7.82
CA GLU A 50 0.51 16.18 -8.73
C GLU A 50 -1.00 15.83 -8.64
N ALA A 51 -1.32 14.72 -7.97
CA ALA A 51 -2.69 14.27 -7.76
C ALA A 51 -3.13 14.47 -6.30
N PRO A 52 -3.62 15.65 -5.89
CA PRO A 52 -3.97 15.97 -4.50
C PRO A 52 -4.94 14.98 -3.84
N ARG A 53 -5.87 14.43 -4.62
CA ARG A 53 -6.82 13.43 -4.11
C ARG A 53 -6.14 12.16 -3.61
N ARG A 54 -5.08 11.71 -4.28
CA ARG A 54 -4.33 10.52 -3.84
C ARG A 54 -3.67 10.77 -2.49
N VAL A 55 -3.06 11.93 -2.33
CA VAL A 55 -2.42 12.34 -1.06
C VAL A 55 -3.45 12.41 0.07
N ARG A 56 -4.63 12.97 -0.18
CA ARG A 56 -5.72 13.01 0.81
C ARG A 56 -6.19 11.61 1.20
N THR A 57 -6.38 10.73 0.20
CA THR A 57 -6.80 9.34 0.46
C THR A 57 -5.74 8.59 1.27
N GLU A 58 -4.46 8.74 0.92
CA GLU A 58 -3.37 8.12 1.66
C GLU A 58 -3.29 8.63 3.10
N ALA A 59 -3.39 9.96 3.31
CA ALA A 59 -3.39 10.54 4.65
C ALA A 59 -4.55 10.01 5.51
N ALA A 60 -5.76 9.97 4.95
CA ALA A 60 -6.93 9.44 5.66
C ALA A 60 -6.80 7.94 5.95
N LEU A 61 -6.25 7.18 5.00
CA LEU A 61 -6.02 5.74 5.17
C LEU A 61 -4.98 5.45 6.26
N LEU A 62 -3.84 6.15 6.24
CA LEU A 62 -2.81 6.04 7.28
C LEU A 62 -3.36 6.37 8.67
N ALA A 63 -4.14 7.45 8.78
CA ALA A 63 -4.80 7.80 10.03
C ALA A 63 -5.79 6.71 10.50
N ALA A 64 -6.58 6.17 9.58
CA ALA A 64 -7.57 5.15 9.88
C ALA A 64 -6.92 3.80 10.27
N ILE A 65 -5.85 3.38 9.57
CA ILE A 65 -5.09 2.16 9.90
C ILE A 65 -4.47 2.31 11.30
N GLY A 66 -3.79 3.41 11.56
CA GLY A 66 -3.15 3.65 12.85
C GLY A 66 -4.13 3.83 14.02
N ALA A 67 -5.43 4.12 13.75
CA ALA A 67 -6.47 4.23 14.76
C ALA A 67 -7.22 2.91 15.02
N ARG A 68 -7.29 2.02 14.02
CA ARG A 68 -8.13 0.82 14.07
C ARG A 68 -7.35 -0.49 14.17
N THR A 69 -6.03 -0.43 13.97
CA THR A 69 -5.16 -1.62 13.95
C THR A 69 -3.85 -1.36 14.66
N ASP A 70 -3.11 -2.42 14.94
CA ASP A 70 -1.73 -2.39 15.43
C ASP A 70 -0.68 -2.43 14.30
N VAL A 71 -1.11 -2.27 13.05
CA VAL A 71 -0.20 -2.18 11.90
C VAL A 71 0.68 -0.93 12.03
N PRO A 72 2.01 -1.09 12.04
CA PRO A 72 2.90 0.05 12.17
C PRO A 72 2.88 0.86 10.88
N VAL A 73 2.26 2.03 10.93
CA VAL A 73 2.22 3.00 9.82
C VAL A 73 2.67 4.37 10.30
N PRO A 74 3.37 5.16 9.47
CA PRO A 74 3.71 6.53 9.84
C PRO A 74 2.44 7.38 9.90
N ARG A 75 2.06 7.81 11.11
CA ARG A 75 0.85 8.64 11.31
C ARG A 75 1.01 10.00 10.66
N PRO A 76 0.06 10.49 9.85
CA PRO A 76 0.11 11.80 9.24
C PRO A 76 0.20 12.91 10.30
N LEU A 77 1.14 13.83 10.13
CA LEU A 77 1.23 15.09 10.88
C LEU A 77 0.37 16.18 10.23
N GLY A 78 0.17 16.06 8.91
CA GLY A 78 -0.70 16.92 8.13
C GLY A 78 -0.63 16.57 6.66
N ALA A 79 -1.66 17.00 5.95
CA ALA A 79 -1.75 16.90 4.49
C ALA A 79 -2.47 18.14 3.94
N GLY A 80 -2.24 18.46 2.67
CA GLY A 80 -2.89 19.62 2.07
C GLY A 80 -2.58 19.77 0.59
N VAL A 81 -2.96 20.94 0.06
CA VAL A 81 -2.73 21.28 -1.34
C VAL A 81 -2.17 22.70 -1.41
N VAL A 82 -1.13 22.90 -2.19
CA VAL A 82 -0.54 24.20 -2.51
C VAL A 82 -0.35 24.26 -4.01
N ASP A 83 -0.94 25.25 -4.68
CA ASP A 83 -0.84 25.49 -6.12
C ASP A 83 -1.06 24.23 -6.97
N GLY A 84 -2.08 23.43 -6.63
CA GLY A 84 -2.43 22.20 -7.33
C GLY A 84 -1.57 20.97 -6.95
N THR A 85 -0.51 21.15 -6.16
CA THR A 85 0.33 20.07 -5.66
C THR A 85 -0.16 19.60 -4.29
N GLY A 86 -0.46 18.31 -4.17
CA GLY A 86 -0.75 17.67 -2.88
C GLY A 86 0.52 17.43 -2.08
N TRP A 87 0.44 17.56 -0.76
CA TRP A 87 1.52 17.24 0.15
C TRP A 87 1.02 16.44 1.37
N LEU A 88 1.89 15.57 1.87
CA LEU A 88 1.69 14.78 3.08
C LEU A 88 2.96 14.84 3.91
N VAL A 89 2.83 15.11 5.20
CA VAL A 89 3.93 15.08 6.17
C VAL A 89 3.69 13.96 7.18
N THR A 90 4.70 13.13 7.37
CA THR A 90 4.71 12.05 8.36
C THR A 90 5.99 12.12 9.18
N PRO A 91 6.05 11.51 10.38
CA PRO A 91 7.31 11.31 11.07
C PRO A 91 8.29 10.49 10.21
N LEU A 92 9.58 10.82 10.28
CA LEU A 92 10.62 9.96 9.75
C LEU A 92 10.78 8.76 10.71
N VAL A 93 10.35 7.59 10.27
CA VAL A 93 10.46 6.35 11.04
C VAL A 93 11.84 5.74 10.85
N GLY A 94 12.48 5.36 11.94
CA GLY A 94 13.76 4.65 11.89
C GLY A 94 13.60 3.20 11.50
N GLY A 95 14.64 2.66 10.89
CA GLY A 95 14.69 1.26 10.48
C GLY A 95 15.50 1.06 9.21
N ARG A 96 15.90 -0.18 8.96
CA ARG A 96 16.52 -0.60 7.71
C ARG A 96 15.44 -0.89 6.68
N ASP A 97 15.61 -0.36 5.50
CA ASP A 97 14.71 -0.60 4.37
C ASP A 97 14.83 -2.05 3.89
N LEU A 98 13.72 -2.76 3.89
CA LEU A 98 13.67 -4.15 3.46
C LEU A 98 13.68 -4.32 1.94
N HIS A 99 13.53 -3.25 1.15
CA HIS A 99 13.63 -3.34 -0.29
C HIS A 99 14.98 -3.92 -0.75
N GLU A 100 16.06 -3.51 -0.08
CA GLU A 100 17.41 -3.97 -0.39
C GLU A 100 17.90 -5.06 0.59
N ALA A 101 17.37 -5.03 1.81
CA ALA A 101 17.90 -5.85 2.87
C ALA A 101 17.22 -7.22 3.00
N PHE A 102 16.00 -7.41 2.51
CA PHE A 102 15.20 -8.61 2.78
C PHE A 102 15.89 -9.91 2.34
N VAL A 103 16.46 -9.92 1.13
CA VAL A 103 17.16 -11.10 0.59
C VAL A 103 18.38 -11.48 1.43
N GLY A 104 19.06 -10.50 2.02
CA GLY A 104 20.23 -10.69 2.88
C GLY A 104 19.94 -11.01 4.34
N LEU A 105 18.66 -11.07 4.74
CA LEU A 105 18.28 -11.52 6.08
C LEU A 105 18.47 -13.02 6.24
N ASP A 106 18.70 -13.47 7.46
CA ASP A 106 18.67 -14.89 7.78
C ASP A 106 17.28 -15.49 7.48
N PRO A 107 17.19 -16.78 7.10
CA PRO A 107 15.92 -17.43 6.80
C PRO A 107 14.87 -17.29 7.91
N ALA A 108 15.28 -17.31 9.17
CA ALA A 108 14.38 -17.12 10.33
C ALA A 108 13.80 -15.71 10.35
N ASP A 109 14.64 -14.69 10.19
CA ASP A 109 14.23 -13.29 10.16
C ASP A 109 13.29 -13.00 8.98
N ARG A 110 13.56 -13.59 7.80
CA ARG A 110 12.64 -13.51 6.64
C ARG A 110 11.27 -14.11 6.98
N CYS A 111 11.22 -15.25 7.67
CA CYS A 111 9.97 -15.85 8.11
C CYS A 111 9.25 -14.98 9.15
N ASP A 112 9.97 -14.32 10.05
CA ASP A 112 9.37 -13.42 11.05
C ASP A 112 8.77 -12.18 10.40
N VAL A 113 9.43 -11.60 9.41
CA VAL A 113 8.87 -10.53 8.57
C VAL A 113 7.62 -11.01 7.81
N ALA A 114 7.69 -12.18 7.18
CA ALA A 114 6.56 -12.76 6.46
C ALA A 114 5.35 -12.98 7.39
N ARG A 115 5.58 -13.52 8.59
CA ARG A 115 4.56 -13.72 9.62
C ARG A 115 3.95 -12.40 10.08
N ALA A 116 4.77 -11.38 10.31
CA ALA A 116 4.30 -10.04 10.68
C ALA A 116 3.40 -9.44 9.59
N LEU A 117 3.80 -9.52 8.32
CA LEU A 117 3.01 -9.03 7.19
C LEU A 117 1.69 -9.79 7.06
N GLY A 118 1.68 -11.12 7.25
CA GLY A 118 0.44 -11.91 7.27
C GLY A 118 -0.52 -11.42 8.37
N ARG A 119 -0.02 -11.26 9.59
CA ARG A 119 -0.78 -10.74 10.73
C ARG A 119 -1.35 -9.34 10.46
N TYR A 120 -0.55 -8.45 9.89
CA TYR A 120 -0.98 -7.10 9.55
C TYR A 120 -2.06 -7.07 8.47
N LEU A 121 -1.94 -7.91 7.44
CA LEU A 121 -2.97 -8.02 6.41
C LEU A 121 -4.30 -8.50 6.98
N ALA A 122 -4.28 -9.48 7.87
CA ALA A 122 -5.49 -9.96 8.54
C ALA A 122 -6.13 -8.85 9.40
N ALA A 123 -5.33 -8.11 10.18
CA ALA A 123 -5.82 -6.97 10.97
C ALA A 123 -6.47 -5.90 10.10
N ILE A 124 -5.88 -5.59 8.93
CA ILE A 124 -6.46 -4.68 7.94
C ILE A 124 -7.80 -5.21 7.41
N HIS A 125 -7.87 -6.49 7.05
CA HIS A 125 -9.09 -7.10 6.54
C HIS A 125 -10.22 -7.09 7.58
N GLU A 126 -9.92 -7.28 8.86
CA GLU A 126 -10.93 -7.23 9.92
C GLU A 126 -11.40 -5.79 10.21
N ALA A 127 -10.51 -4.80 10.12
CA ALA A 127 -10.80 -3.41 10.43
C ALA A 127 -11.54 -2.66 9.32
N PHE A 128 -11.41 -3.08 8.04
CA PHE A 128 -11.93 -2.34 6.89
C PHE A 128 -12.80 -3.22 5.99
N ARG A 129 -14.11 -2.94 6.03
CA ARG A 129 -15.16 -3.63 5.29
C ARG A 129 -15.83 -2.66 4.33
N PHE A 130 -16.18 -3.12 3.13
CA PHE A 130 -16.81 -2.31 2.10
C PHE A 130 -18.01 -3.02 1.49
N SER A 131 -18.99 -2.26 0.99
CA SER A 131 -20.20 -2.80 0.36
C SER A 131 -20.01 -3.26 -1.09
N GLY A 132 -18.81 -3.07 -1.67
CA GLY A 132 -18.49 -3.48 -3.04
C GLY A 132 -17.01 -3.36 -3.33
N CYS A 133 -16.58 -3.92 -4.45
CA CYS A 133 -15.20 -3.87 -4.91
C CYS A 133 -14.93 -2.66 -5.79
N GLY A 134 -13.74 -2.06 -5.65
CA GLY A 134 -13.36 -0.90 -6.46
C GLY A 134 -12.23 -0.10 -5.84
N ARG A 135 -12.05 1.12 -6.30
CA ARG A 135 -11.04 2.03 -5.76
C ARG A 135 -11.55 2.67 -4.46
N VAL A 136 -10.75 2.59 -3.41
CA VAL A 136 -11.03 3.28 -2.14
C VAL A 136 -10.60 4.75 -2.26
N ALA A 137 -11.44 5.64 -1.80
CA ALA A 137 -11.18 7.06 -1.73
C ALA A 137 -11.84 7.67 -0.49
N VAL A 138 -11.39 8.85 -0.12
CA VAL A 138 -12.07 9.65 0.90
C VAL A 138 -13.37 10.22 0.30
N ASP A 139 -14.46 10.13 1.06
CA ASP A 139 -15.67 10.88 0.78
C ASP A 139 -15.39 12.36 0.99
N ASP A 140 -15.43 13.14 -0.07
CA ASP A 140 -15.32 14.59 -0.01
C ASP A 140 -16.73 15.22 -0.21
N PRO A 141 -17.41 15.60 0.87
CA PRO A 141 -18.75 16.21 0.78
C PRO A 141 -18.74 17.58 0.08
N ALA A 142 -17.57 18.20 -0.08
CA ALA A 142 -17.43 19.50 -0.74
C ALA A 142 -17.30 19.43 -2.27
N GLY A 143 -17.27 18.22 -2.85
CA GLY A 143 -17.18 18.03 -4.30
C GLY A 143 -15.83 18.42 -4.91
N ASP A 144 -15.67 18.18 -6.21
CA ASP A 144 -14.43 18.39 -6.99
C ASP A 144 -13.99 19.86 -7.12
N GLY A 145 -14.76 20.82 -6.60
CA GLY A 145 -14.55 22.25 -6.78
C GLY A 145 -13.85 22.99 -5.63
N ALA A 146 -13.71 22.39 -4.47
CA ALA A 146 -13.04 23.04 -3.36
C ALA A 146 -11.52 22.82 -3.40
N ALA A 147 -10.86 23.35 -4.41
CA ALA A 147 -9.43 23.64 -4.41
C ALA A 147 -9.15 24.83 -3.45
N ALA A 148 -9.73 24.82 -2.26
CA ALA A 148 -9.37 25.78 -1.23
C ALA A 148 -8.05 25.29 -0.63
N GLY A 149 -6.97 26.04 -0.83
CA GLY A 149 -5.64 25.86 -0.25
C GLY A 149 -5.70 25.83 1.28
N GLY A 150 -6.13 24.71 1.85
CA GLY A 150 -6.22 24.48 3.27
C GLY A 150 -5.31 23.32 3.68
N ALA A 151 -4.48 23.56 4.70
CA ALA A 151 -3.76 22.53 5.40
C ALA A 151 -4.74 21.79 6.34
N PHE A 152 -4.71 20.47 6.31
CA PHE A 152 -5.44 19.63 7.26
C PHE A 152 -4.43 19.14 8.30
N GLY A 153 -4.52 19.62 9.55
CA GLY A 153 -3.74 19.10 10.67
C GLY A 153 -4.15 17.65 11.00
N SER A 154 -3.30 16.95 11.75
CA SER A 154 -3.51 15.54 12.14
C SER A 154 -4.85 15.32 12.84
N GLU A 155 -5.29 16.25 13.67
CA GLU A 155 -6.60 16.22 14.33
C GLU A 155 -7.75 16.39 13.33
N ALA A 156 -7.61 17.29 12.35
CA ALA A 156 -8.64 17.52 11.34
C ALA A 156 -8.84 16.33 10.38
N VAL A 157 -7.81 15.52 10.15
CA VAL A 157 -7.94 14.26 9.38
C VAL A 157 -8.61 13.18 10.22
N ALA A 158 -8.30 13.12 11.53
CA ALA A 158 -8.88 12.15 12.46
C ALA A 158 -10.27 12.57 12.96
N GLU A 159 -10.48 13.86 13.29
CA GLU A 159 -11.72 14.37 13.88
C GLU A 159 -12.86 14.53 12.88
N ARG A 160 -12.59 14.77 11.59
CA ARG A 160 -13.66 14.88 10.58
C ARG A 160 -14.21 13.54 10.16
N GLY A 161 -13.71 12.42 10.71
CA GLY A 161 -14.22 11.09 10.37
C GLY A 161 -14.23 10.88 8.87
N ALA A 162 -13.11 11.24 8.17
CA ALA A 162 -13.02 11.07 6.74
C ALA A 162 -13.41 9.63 6.41
N SER A 163 -14.62 9.46 5.91
CA SER A 163 -15.15 8.15 5.57
C SER A 163 -14.42 7.66 4.32
N LEU A 164 -13.89 6.46 4.41
CA LEU A 164 -13.35 5.76 3.25
C LEU A 164 -14.50 5.02 2.58
N SER A 165 -14.73 5.31 1.32
CA SER A 165 -15.74 4.65 0.51
C SER A 165 -15.16 4.08 -0.78
N VAL A 166 -15.94 3.23 -1.43
CA VAL A 166 -15.59 2.67 -2.74
C VAL A 166 -16.26 3.50 -3.83
N ARG A 167 -15.46 3.99 -4.77
CA ARG A 167 -15.97 4.65 -5.97
C ARG A 167 -16.37 3.61 -7.01
N ASP A 168 -17.57 3.81 -7.59
CA ASP A 168 -18.15 2.94 -8.62
C ASP A 168 -18.10 1.46 -8.20
N PRO A 169 -18.74 1.10 -7.06
CA PRO A 169 -18.64 -0.23 -6.49
C PRO A 169 -19.25 -1.29 -7.43
N THR A 170 -18.61 -2.45 -7.47
CA THR A 170 -19.08 -3.60 -8.23
C THR A 170 -19.06 -4.86 -7.36
N ASP A 171 -19.76 -5.90 -7.78
CA ASP A 171 -19.68 -7.21 -7.16
C ASP A 171 -18.29 -7.85 -7.31
N ALA A 172 -18.00 -8.84 -6.45
CA ALA A 172 -16.71 -9.49 -6.37
C ALA A 172 -16.30 -10.21 -7.65
N GLU A 173 -17.23 -10.98 -8.25
CA GLU A 173 -16.98 -11.77 -9.47
C GLU A 173 -16.62 -10.84 -10.66
N SER A 174 -17.48 -9.85 -10.92
CA SER A 174 -17.26 -8.86 -11.98
C SER A 174 -15.97 -8.08 -11.77
N TRP A 175 -15.63 -7.79 -10.51
CA TRP A 175 -14.39 -7.08 -10.18
C TRP A 175 -13.16 -7.95 -10.47
N VAL A 176 -13.12 -9.21 -9.99
CA VAL A 176 -11.99 -10.14 -10.22
C VAL A 176 -11.76 -10.34 -11.71
N ARG A 177 -12.83 -10.56 -12.47
CA ARG A 177 -12.76 -10.73 -13.92
C ARG A 177 -12.18 -9.50 -14.62
N ARG A 178 -12.68 -8.29 -14.32
CA ARG A 178 -12.18 -7.04 -14.91
C ARG A 178 -10.77 -6.71 -14.45
N PHE A 179 -10.46 -6.96 -13.19
CA PHE A 179 -9.12 -6.76 -12.64
C PHE A 179 -8.12 -7.69 -13.33
N GLY A 180 -8.42 -8.98 -13.42
CA GLY A 180 -7.58 -9.96 -14.10
C GLY A 180 -7.38 -9.62 -15.58
N GLU A 181 -8.46 -9.39 -16.34
CA GLU A 181 -8.36 -9.05 -17.78
C GLU A 181 -7.55 -7.79 -18.04
N ARG A 182 -7.69 -6.77 -17.21
CA ARG A 182 -6.89 -5.53 -17.30
C ARG A 182 -5.39 -5.83 -17.19
N HIS A 183 -4.99 -6.71 -16.29
CA HIS A 183 -3.59 -7.02 -16.08
C HIS A 183 -3.08 -8.03 -17.11
N LEU A 184 -3.88 -8.99 -17.52
CA LEU A 184 -3.54 -9.90 -18.63
C LEU A 184 -3.33 -9.15 -19.94
N SER A 185 -4.13 -8.12 -20.24
CA SER A 185 -3.97 -7.31 -21.45
C SER A 185 -2.68 -6.50 -21.49
N ARG A 186 -2.05 -6.27 -20.34
CA ARG A 186 -0.76 -5.55 -20.21
C ARG A 186 0.46 -6.45 -20.28
N LEU A 187 0.27 -7.77 -20.26
CA LEU A 187 1.41 -8.69 -20.34
C LEU A 187 2.10 -8.50 -21.69
N PRO A 188 3.45 -8.49 -21.75
CA PRO A 188 4.21 -8.51 -23.00
C PRO A 188 3.98 -9.76 -23.84
N ALA A 189 4.40 -9.71 -25.09
CA ALA A 189 4.24 -10.83 -26.04
C ALA A 189 4.91 -12.13 -25.57
N ASP A 190 5.98 -12.04 -24.80
CA ASP A 190 6.67 -13.19 -24.21
C ASP A 190 5.74 -14.07 -23.32
N PHE A 191 4.59 -13.55 -22.93
CA PHE A 191 3.59 -14.24 -22.12
C PHE A 191 2.36 -14.68 -22.93
N ASP A 192 2.36 -14.60 -24.27
CA ASP A 192 1.18 -14.87 -25.08
C ASP A 192 0.65 -16.29 -24.91
N ASP A 193 1.52 -17.27 -24.77
CA ASP A 193 1.13 -18.68 -24.53
C ASP A 193 0.41 -18.87 -23.18
N LEU A 194 0.63 -17.99 -22.22
CA LEU A 194 0.01 -18.03 -20.89
C LEU A 194 -1.32 -17.28 -20.82
N ARG A 195 -1.59 -16.36 -21.76
CA ARG A 195 -2.80 -15.51 -21.70
C ARG A 195 -4.09 -16.29 -21.74
N GLY A 196 -4.18 -17.31 -22.61
CA GLY A 196 -5.36 -18.17 -22.74
C GLY A 196 -5.67 -18.88 -21.42
N PRO A 197 -4.76 -19.73 -20.92
CA PRO A 197 -4.94 -20.43 -19.64
C PRO A 197 -5.21 -19.53 -18.44
N LEU A 198 -4.55 -18.36 -18.38
CA LEU A 198 -4.77 -17.40 -17.29
C LEU A 198 -6.15 -16.74 -17.39
N ARG A 199 -6.60 -16.41 -18.61
CA ARG A 199 -7.96 -15.86 -18.83
C ARG A 199 -9.03 -16.85 -18.46
N GLU A 200 -8.89 -18.13 -18.81
CA GLU A 200 -9.77 -19.21 -18.37
C GLU A 200 -9.84 -19.26 -16.84
N ALA A 201 -8.67 -19.27 -16.18
CA ALA A 201 -8.60 -19.28 -14.72
C ALA A 201 -9.30 -18.07 -14.07
N VAL A 202 -9.13 -16.87 -14.62
CA VAL A 202 -9.79 -15.65 -14.13
C VAL A 202 -11.31 -15.72 -14.30
N ASN A 203 -11.80 -16.34 -15.39
CA ASN A 203 -13.23 -16.49 -15.67
C ASN A 203 -13.90 -17.59 -14.85
N GLU A 204 -13.15 -18.48 -14.21
CA GLU A 204 -13.65 -19.49 -13.28
C GLU A 204 -14.03 -18.93 -11.91
N SER A 205 -13.91 -17.61 -11.68
CA SER A 205 -14.28 -16.97 -10.40
C SER A 205 -15.74 -17.26 -10.05
N GLY A 206 -15.96 -17.91 -8.92
CA GLY A 206 -17.26 -18.40 -8.48
C GLY A 206 -18.10 -17.39 -7.69
N GLY A 207 -17.68 -16.13 -7.58
CA GLY A 207 -18.46 -15.10 -6.90
C GLY A 207 -18.81 -15.46 -5.45
N GLY A 208 -17.87 -16.04 -4.71
CA GLY A 208 -18.10 -16.38 -3.30
C GLY A 208 -18.56 -15.16 -2.48
N ASP A 209 -19.32 -15.41 -1.39
CA ASP A 209 -19.82 -14.40 -0.43
C ASP A 209 -18.70 -13.65 0.33
N ASP A 210 -17.55 -13.43 -0.32
CA ASP A 210 -16.40 -12.78 0.31
C ASP A 210 -16.62 -11.27 0.32
N GLU A 211 -17.06 -10.76 1.48
CA GLU A 211 -17.28 -9.35 1.70
C GLU A 211 -15.98 -8.58 1.39
N PRO A 212 -16.03 -7.53 0.53
CA PRO A 212 -14.82 -6.80 0.12
C PRO A 212 -14.11 -6.16 1.30
N ARG A 213 -12.79 -6.30 1.32
CA ARG A 213 -11.89 -5.74 2.34
C ARG A 213 -10.89 -4.77 1.72
N LEU A 214 -10.22 -4.01 2.57
CA LEU A 214 -9.12 -3.17 2.13
C LEU A 214 -8.02 -4.03 1.53
N PHE A 215 -7.73 -3.79 0.27
CA PHE A 215 -6.65 -4.42 -0.47
C PHE A 215 -5.51 -3.40 -0.66
N PRO A 216 -4.45 -3.46 0.17
CA PRO A 216 -3.25 -2.65 -0.02
C PRO A 216 -2.53 -3.14 -1.29
N TRP A 217 -2.34 -2.25 -2.25
CA TRP A 217 -1.88 -2.62 -3.59
C TRP A 217 -0.51 -3.30 -3.62
N ASP A 218 0.46 -2.74 -2.90
CA ASP A 218 1.87 -3.18 -2.94
C ASP A 218 2.37 -3.59 -1.55
N PHE A 219 1.65 -4.53 -0.95
CA PHE A 219 1.92 -4.99 0.41
C PHE A 219 3.01 -6.06 0.42
N ARG A 220 4.25 -5.65 0.66
CA ARG A 220 5.44 -6.48 0.51
C ARG A 220 6.59 -6.01 1.40
N PRO A 221 7.63 -6.87 1.63
CA PRO A 221 8.83 -6.47 2.36
C PRO A 221 9.47 -5.17 1.86
N GLY A 222 9.55 -4.98 0.53
CA GLY A 222 10.13 -3.78 -0.06
C GLY A 222 9.44 -2.45 0.27
N ASN A 223 8.29 -2.50 0.91
CA ASN A 223 7.58 -1.35 1.45
C ASN A 223 7.52 -1.39 2.98
N ALA A 224 8.49 -2.04 3.62
CA ALA A 224 8.58 -2.11 5.08
C ALA A 224 9.96 -1.70 5.59
N LEU A 225 9.97 -1.15 6.80
CA LEU A 225 11.19 -0.88 7.58
C LEU A 225 11.28 -1.88 8.71
N VAL A 226 12.51 -2.28 9.07
CA VAL A 226 12.78 -3.18 10.19
C VAL A 226 13.87 -2.60 11.10
N ALA A 227 13.67 -2.69 12.40
CA ALA A 227 14.70 -2.45 13.42
C ALA A 227 14.55 -3.48 14.54
N ASP A 228 15.66 -3.94 15.07
CA ASP A 228 15.72 -4.90 16.19
C ASP A 228 14.84 -6.16 15.95
N GLY A 229 14.83 -6.66 14.72
CA GLY A 229 14.07 -7.84 14.30
C GLY A 229 12.55 -7.61 14.12
N ALA A 230 12.05 -6.40 14.36
CA ALA A 230 10.63 -6.08 14.22
C ALA A 230 10.35 -5.14 13.04
N VAL A 231 9.22 -5.30 12.36
CA VAL A 231 8.73 -4.35 11.37
C VAL A 231 8.30 -3.06 12.09
N THR A 232 8.97 -1.95 11.78
CA THR A 232 8.73 -0.64 12.41
C THR A 232 7.82 0.26 11.61
N ALA A 233 7.68 0.04 10.29
CA ALA A 233 6.71 0.70 9.45
C ALA A 233 6.37 -0.14 8.22
N VAL A 234 5.12 -0.05 7.78
CA VAL A 234 4.66 -0.42 6.44
C VAL A 234 4.32 0.87 5.70
N LEU A 235 4.88 1.00 4.51
CA LEU A 235 4.86 2.23 3.71
C LEU A 235 4.04 2.03 2.41
N ASP A 236 3.86 3.11 1.64
CA ASP A 236 3.26 3.15 0.30
C ASP A 236 1.80 2.68 0.22
N TRP A 237 0.91 3.52 0.77
CA TRP A 237 -0.53 3.30 0.82
C TRP A 237 -1.32 4.07 -0.24
N GLU A 238 -0.68 4.42 -1.37
CA GLU A 238 -1.24 5.40 -2.32
C GLU A 238 -2.40 4.94 -3.20
N ALA A 239 -2.57 3.65 -3.41
CA ALA A 239 -3.55 3.11 -4.35
C ALA A 239 -4.45 2.04 -3.72
N PRO A 240 -5.15 2.36 -2.62
CA PRO A 240 -5.98 1.38 -1.92
C PRO A 240 -7.18 0.95 -2.76
N LEU A 241 -7.46 -0.35 -2.71
CA LEU A 241 -8.63 -0.95 -3.33
C LEU A 241 -9.51 -1.63 -2.27
N ALA A 242 -10.76 -1.85 -2.59
CA ALA A 242 -11.62 -2.81 -1.92
C ALA A 242 -11.77 -4.02 -2.85
N ALA A 243 -11.48 -5.21 -2.36
CA ALA A 243 -11.48 -6.43 -3.16
C ALA A 243 -11.81 -7.65 -2.30
N PRO A 244 -12.12 -8.81 -2.92
CA PRO A 244 -12.21 -10.07 -2.22
C PRO A 244 -10.89 -10.37 -1.48
N ARG A 245 -10.99 -10.86 -0.23
CA ARG A 245 -9.81 -11.20 0.59
C ARG A 245 -8.87 -12.16 -0.11
N GLY A 246 -9.41 -13.12 -0.85
CA GLY A 246 -8.63 -14.12 -1.57
C GLY A 246 -7.66 -13.52 -2.59
N VAL A 247 -8.04 -12.44 -3.31
CA VAL A 247 -7.13 -11.72 -4.23
C VAL A 247 -6.04 -10.99 -3.46
N SER A 248 -6.42 -10.32 -2.37
CA SER A 248 -5.48 -9.57 -1.53
C SER A 248 -4.43 -10.49 -0.90
N VAL A 249 -4.88 -11.62 -0.33
CA VAL A 249 -3.99 -12.65 0.23
C VAL A 249 -3.09 -13.26 -0.84
N ALA A 250 -3.65 -13.63 -2.01
CA ALA A 250 -2.87 -14.19 -3.10
C ALA A 250 -1.75 -13.26 -3.57
N LYS A 251 -2.05 -11.95 -3.70
CA LYS A 251 -1.04 -10.97 -4.12
C LYS A 251 0.01 -10.74 -3.05
N ALA A 252 -0.39 -10.53 -1.80
CA ALA A 252 0.55 -10.31 -0.72
C ALA A 252 1.45 -11.54 -0.48
N GLU A 253 0.89 -12.76 -0.49
CA GLU A 253 1.67 -13.99 -0.39
C GLU A 253 2.70 -14.11 -1.51
N HIS A 254 2.29 -13.85 -2.76
CA HIS A 254 3.18 -13.84 -3.91
C HIS A 254 4.32 -12.81 -3.75
N LEU A 255 4.00 -11.59 -3.38
CA LEU A 255 4.97 -10.51 -3.20
C LEU A 255 5.89 -10.71 -1.98
N VAL A 256 5.44 -11.43 -0.95
CA VAL A 256 6.25 -11.74 0.25
C VAL A 256 7.15 -12.94 0.01
N ALA A 257 6.66 -13.98 -0.61
CA ALA A 257 7.36 -15.25 -0.74
C ALA A 257 8.05 -15.42 -2.10
N ASP A 258 7.29 -15.25 -3.20
CA ASP A 258 7.81 -15.62 -4.53
C ASP A 258 8.64 -14.53 -5.20
N TRP A 259 8.52 -13.28 -4.72
CA TRP A 259 9.20 -12.12 -5.31
C TRP A 259 10.67 -12.00 -4.94
N TYR A 260 11.05 -12.46 -3.74
CA TYR A 260 12.37 -12.20 -3.16
C TYR A 260 13.26 -13.43 -3.07
N VAL A 261 12.72 -14.63 -3.20
CA VAL A 261 13.48 -15.87 -3.10
C VAL A 261 13.08 -16.85 -4.20
N PRO A 262 13.97 -17.77 -4.61
CA PRO A 262 13.63 -18.81 -5.57
C PRO A 262 12.54 -19.75 -5.04
N ALA A 263 11.83 -20.41 -5.94
CA ALA A 263 10.70 -21.28 -5.58
C ALA A 263 11.05 -22.35 -4.53
N SER A 264 12.30 -22.82 -4.50
CA SER A 264 12.80 -23.79 -3.51
C SER A 264 12.82 -23.25 -2.07
N GLU A 265 12.88 -21.92 -1.89
CA GLU A 265 12.92 -21.26 -0.59
C GLU A 265 11.60 -20.55 -0.22
N ALA A 266 10.64 -20.50 -1.14
CA ALA A 266 9.41 -19.74 -0.96
C ALA A 266 8.43 -20.38 0.04
N GLU A 267 8.40 -21.72 0.14
CA GLU A 267 7.40 -22.42 0.97
C GLU A 267 7.45 -22.09 2.46
N PRO A 268 8.63 -21.97 3.11
CA PRO A 268 8.69 -21.51 4.48
C PRO A 268 8.10 -20.10 4.68
N LEU A 269 8.31 -19.18 3.72
CA LEU A 269 7.78 -17.82 3.77
C LEU A 269 6.26 -17.80 3.59
N ARG A 270 5.72 -18.60 2.64
CA ARG A 270 4.26 -18.74 2.47
C ARG A 270 3.61 -19.27 3.73
N ARG A 271 4.20 -20.30 4.35
CA ARG A 271 3.69 -20.84 5.61
C ARG A 271 3.72 -19.80 6.71
N ALA A 272 4.83 -19.11 6.90
CA ALA A 272 4.96 -18.07 7.92
C ALA A 272 3.95 -16.94 7.71
N PHE A 273 3.73 -16.51 6.47
CA PHE A 273 2.71 -15.51 6.13
C PHE A 273 1.29 -16.00 6.48
N ARG A 274 0.94 -17.23 6.12
CA ARG A 274 -0.36 -17.81 6.43
C ARG A 274 -0.57 -17.98 7.93
N ASP A 275 0.43 -18.50 8.66
CA ASP A 275 0.40 -18.62 10.11
C ASP A 275 0.17 -17.25 10.78
N GLY A 276 0.84 -16.22 10.25
CA GLY A 276 0.64 -14.84 10.69
C GLY A 276 -0.79 -14.36 10.46
N TYR A 277 -1.35 -14.59 9.29
CA TYR A 277 -2.73 -14.24 8.97
C TYR A 277 -3.71 -14.98 9.88
N GLU A 278 -3.56 -16.30 10.02
CA GLU A 278 -4.42 -17.16 10.83
C GLU A 278 -4.34 -16.88 12.33
N SER A 279 -3.28 -16.20 12.79
CA SER A 279 -3.19 -15.73 14.19
C SER A 279 -4.22 -14.64 14.52
N VAL A 280 -4.84 -14.02 13.52
CA VAL A 280 -5.83 -12.94 13.70
C VAL A 280 -7.20 -13.34 13.17
N ALA A 281 -7.28 -13.94 11.97
CA ALA A 281 -8.53 -14.33 11.32
C ALA A 281 -8.33 -15.58 10.45
N PRO A 282 -9.38 -16.37 10.22
CA PRO A 282 -9.30 -17.51 9.29
C PRO A 282 -8.84 -17.08 7.91
N LEU A 283 -7.91 -17.85 7.33
CA LEU A 283 -7.44 -17.61 5.98
C LEU A 283 -8.60 -17.77 4.99
N PRO A 284 -8.88 -16.79 4.13
CA PRO A 284 -9.96 -16.90 3.16
C PRO A 284 -9.63 -17.95 2.09
N PRO A 285 -10.64 -18.52 1.43
CA PRO A 285 -10.42 -19.33 0.25
C PRO A 285 -9.69 -18.53 -0.83
N VAL A 286 -8.56 -19.06 -1.31
CA VAL A 286 -7.80 -18.47 -2.42
C VAL A 286 -8.03 -19.31 -3.66
N GLU A 287 -8.98 -18.86 -4.47
CA GLU A 287 -9.36 -19.53 -5.72
C GLU A 287 -8.26 -19.42 -6.79
N ARG A 288 -8.35 -20.26 -7.83
CA ARG A 288 -7.45 -20.19 -8.99
C ARG A 288 -7.54 -18.82 -9.69
N ALA A 289 -8.75 -18.26 -9.79
CA ALA A 289 -9.01 -16.93 -10.33
C ALA A 289 -8.28 -15.84 -9.54
N HIS A 290 -8.31 -15.91 -8.21
CA HIS A 290 -7.61 -14.96 -7.32
C HIS A 290 -6.11 -14.98 -7.56
N ARG A 291 -5.51 -16.19 -7.65
CA ARG A 291 -4.06 -16.35 -7.90
C ARG A 291 -3.68 -15.83 -9.29
N ALA A 292 -4.44 -16.20 -10.32
CA ALA A 292 -4.17 -15.75 -11.69
C ALA A 292 -4.21 -14.22 -11.80
N ALA A 293 -5.26 -13.57 -11.26
CA ALA A 293 -5.41 -12.14 -11.26
C ALA A 293 -4.32 -11.43 -10.43
N ALA A 294 -3.99 -11.95 -9.25
CA ALA A 294 -2.97 -11.42 -8.37
C ALA A 294 -1.56 -11.46 -9.00
N VAL A 295 -1.15 -12.62 -9.52
CA VAL A 295 0.16 -12.79 -10.16
C VAL A 295 0.25 -11.94 -11.43
N ALA A 296 -0.75 -11.99 -12.32
CA ALA A 296 -0.76 -11.13 -13.52
C ALA A 296 -0.61 -9.64 -13.19
N SER A 297 -1.17 -9.20 -12.05
CA SER A 297 -1.06 -7.80 -11.60
C SER A 297 0.32 -7.41 -11.09
N ALA A 298 1.22 -8.38 -10.87
CA ALA A 298 2.58 -8.15 -10.39
C ALA A 298 3.63 -8.24 -11.50
N VAL A 299 3.27 -8.71 -12.71
CA VAL A 299 4.24 -8.93 -13.82
C VAL A 299 4.75 -7.64 -14.43
N VAL A 300 3.89 -6.61 -14.52
CA VAL A 300 4.23 -5.32 -15.16
C VAL A 300 3.98 -4.19 -14.19
N ASP A 301 4.89 -3.24 -14.12
CA ASP A 301 4.74 -2.04 -13.30
C ASP A 301 3.74 -1.01 -13.89
N GLY A 302 3.67 0.18 -13.28
CA GLY A 302 2.82 1.26 -13.73
C GLY A 302 3.15 1.80 -15.12
N GLU A 303 4.40 1.65 -15.56
CA GLU A 303 4.95 2.13 -16.83
C GLU A 303 4.92 1.08 -17.94
N GLY A 304 4.52 -0.16 -17.61
CA GLY A 304 4.47 -1.26 -18.58
C GLY A 304 5.77 -2.04 -18.68
N VAL A 305 6.72 -1.80 -17.78
CA VAL A 305 7.99 -2.53 -17.72
C VAL A 305 7.78 -3.82 -16.95
N VAL A 306 8.32 -4.93 -17.48
CA VAL A 306 8.30 -6.21 -16.77
C VAL A 306 9.10 -6.10 -15.48
N THR A 307 8.45 -6.40 -14.40
CA THR A 307 9.09 -6.44 -13.09
C THR A 307 9.76 -7.80 -12.89
N ASN A 308 11.00 -7.78 -12.44
CA ASN A 308 11.73 -9.01 -12.18
C ASN A 308 11.67 -9.35 -10.67
N PRO A 309 11.58 -10.65 -10.32
CA PRO A 309 11.82 -11.08 -8.97
C PRO A 309 13.18 -10.61 -8.46
N ARG A 310 13.29 -10.40 -7.15
CA ARG A 310 14.49 -9.84 -6.50
C ARG A 310 15.53 -10.90 -6.10
N TYR A 311 15.49 -12.05 -6.71
CA TYR A 311 16.51 -13.09 -6.55
C TYR A 311 17.27 -13.31 -7.86
N PRO A 312 18.51 -13.78 -7.80
CA PRO A 312 19.32 -14.07 -8.98
C PRO A 312 18.73 -15.14 -9.87
#